data_af584d163a14518242e169eed5cf7bd5
#
_entry.id   af584d163a14518242e169eed5cf7bd5
#
_cell.length_a   1.000
_cell.length_b   1.000
_cell.length_c   1.000
_cell.angle_alpha   90.00
_cell.angle_beta   90.00
_cell.angle_gamma   90.00
#
_symmetry.space_group_name_H-M   'P 1'
#
loop_
_entity.id
_entity.type
_entity.pdbx_description
1 polymer ?
#
loop_
_entity_poly.entity_id
_entity_poly.type
_entity_poly.pdbx_seq_one_letter_code
_entity_poly.pdbx_strand_id
1 'polypeptide(L)'
;MKVQQHDGSIVEIEKSAPEALEVLNHSTSHLLAQAVKALYPNAQFGYGPAIENGFYYDIDFQDKVLVEDDLVAIEKKMKEIASKDLRIERKQVSKKEALEIFKDNPYKLELINEINEDITVFSQGDFVDLCRGPHIMSTGLIKHFKLLSIAGAYWRGDSKNKQLTRIYGTSWYNAEDLKNYLELIEERKKRDHRLLGKQLGLFMISEYGPGFPFWLPNGMILREQLERYWKAQHDKFDYVQVKTPIMLSRELWEISGHWFHYKDNMYTTKIDDKDFAIKPMNCPGGILVYKNTLHSYKDLPVRMAELGHVHRHEASGALNGLFRVRAFTQDDAHIFCREDQLVDEIKTLLQFYEEMYSVFKLDYYIVLSTRPEKDYIGDINIWNKSEAILEEACRKSGHEFKINPGDGAFYGPKLDFKLKDSMGRIWQCGTIQLDMNLPERFDCFYIDSDGEKKRPIMLHRACLGSIERFIGIIIEHFGGAFPVWLAPLQVNILPVNNAYHLEYAQTLLAKFKEHGLRVEMDDSNEKLGYRMRSSQMRKVPFTLVIGDNERDNKTVTYRRFGAQEQINVSVEEFLKLIDDEIKNKTIFTPEKK
;
A
#
# COMPACT_ATOMS: atom_id res chain seq x y z
N MET A 1 26.69 10.72 17.78
CA MET A 1 25.86 10.58 19.02
C MET A 1 26.29 9.32 19.74
N LYS A 2 26.52 9.38 21.06
CA LYS A 2 26.85 8.19 21.85
C LYS A 2 25.59 7.37 22.16
N VAL A 3 25.69 6.07 21.98
CA VAL A 3 24.59 5.10 22.16
C VAL A 3 25.11 3.91 22.96
N GLN A 4 24.33 3.48 23.94
CA GLN A 4 24.62 2.27 24.71
C GLN A 4 23.97 1.04 24.05
N GLN A 5 24.80 0.08 23.63
CA GLN A 5 24.40 -1.12 22.90
C GLN A 5 23.86 -2.24 23.83
N HIS A 6 23.38 -3.31 23.22
CA HIS A 6 22.84 -4.50 23.94
C HIS A 6 23.86 -5.14 24.87
N ASP A 7 25.13 -5.17 24.47
CA ASP A 7 26.23 -5.76 25.25
C ASP A 7 26.79 -4.82 26.33
N GLY A 8 26.27 -3.58 26.38
CA GLY A 8 26.72 -2.54 27.29
C GLY A 8 27.84 -1.68 26.74
N SER A 9 28.36 -1.95 25.56
CA SER A 9 29.33 -1.09 24.89
C SER A 9 28.73 0.27 24.52
N ILE A 10 29.57 1.31 24.48
CA ILE A 10 29.15 2.64 24.03
C ILE A 10 29.78 2.88 22.68
N VAL A 11 28.96 3.05 21.66
CA VAL A 11 29.38 3.35 20.29
C VAL A 11 28.97 4.77 19.91
N GLU A 12 29.68 5.37 18.98
CA GLU A 12 29.32 6.65 18.41
C GLU A 12 28.69 6.44 17.03
N ILE A 13 27.46 6.91 16.85
CA ILE A 13 26.74 6.86 15.57
C ILE A 13 26.51 8.29 15.06
N GLU A 14 26.57 8.47 13.75
CA GLU A 14 26.19 9.74 13.13
C GLU A 14 24.68 9.97 13.26
N LYS A 15 24.28 11.21 13.54
CA LYS A 15 22.84 11.54 13.67
C LYS A 15 22.06 11.39 12.37
N SER A 16 22.74 11.42 11.24
CA SER A 16 22.17 11.22 9.90
C SER A 16 21.93 9.74 9.57
N ALA A 17 22.50 8.83 10.35
CA ALA A 17 22.30 7.39 10.14
C ALA A 17 20.85 6.99 10.52
N PRO A 18 20.18 6.13 9.74
CA PRO A 18 18.82 5.67 10.04
C PRO A 18 18.67 5.07 11.44
N GLU A 19 19.67 4.31 11.89
CA GLU A 19 19.71 3.67 13.20
C GLU A 19 19.72 4.69 14.35
N ALA A 20 20.27 5.89 14.11
CA ALA A 20 20.29 6.94 15.12
C ALA A 20 18.87 7.43 15.46
N LEU A 21 18.02 7.61 14.45
CA LEU A 21 16.63 8.01 14.63
C LEU A 21 15.82 6.93 15.35
N GLU A 22 16.05 5.66 15.02
CA GLU A 22 15.44 4.51 15.68
C GLU A 22 15.77 4.50 17.18
N VAL A 23 17.04 4.63 17.55
CA VAL A 23 17.49 4.68 18.95
C VAL A 23 16.90 5.88 19.71
N LEU A 24 16.78 7.04 19.06
CA LEU A 24 16.14 8.22 19.65
C LEU A 24 14.66 7.93 19.95
N ASN A 25 13.92 7.37 18.98
CA ASN A 25 12.51 7.03 19.13
C ASN A 25 12.30 5.93 20.18
N HIS A 26 13.14 4.90 20.20
CA HIS A 26 13.10 3.87 21.24
C HIS A 26 13.32 4.47 22.65
N SER A 27 14.30 5.36 22.81
CA SER A 27 14.52 6.03 24.09
C SER A 27 13.37 6.96 24.47
N THR A 28 12.73 7.58 23.48
CA THR A 28 11.54 8.43 23.70
C THR A 28 10.32 7.61 24.13
N SER A 29 10.19 6.35 23.70
CA SER A 29 9.13 5.47 24.19
C SER A 29 9.27 5.19 25.70
N HIS A 30 10.48 5.04 26.21
CA HIS A 30 10.73 4.92 27.63
C HIS A 30 10.47 6.23 28.41
N LEU A 31 10.75 7.39 27.80
CA LEU A 31 10.35 8.68 28.36
C LEU A 31 8.83 8.83 28.46
N LEU A 32 8.09 8.35 27.45
CA LEU A 32 6.63 8.25 27.51
C LEU A 32 6.18 7.38 28.68
N ALA A 33 6.74 6.18 28.80
CA ALA A 33 6.37 5.24 29.87
C ALA A 33 6.62 5.84 31.28
N GLN A 34 7.75 6.50 31.46
CA GLN A 34 8.07 7.21 32.72
C GLN A 34 7.07 8.34 33.00
N ALA A 35 6.72 9.15 32.00
CA ALA A 35 5.74 10.22 32.15
C ALA A 35 4.34 9.68 32.51
N VAL A 36 3.92 8.59 31.86
CA VAL A 36 2.67 7.91 32.19
C VAL A 36 2.70 7.35 33.60
N LYS A 37 3.77 6.67 34.02
CA LYS A 37 3.91 6.14 35.39
C LYS A 37 3.80 7.23 36.45
N ALA A 38 4.35 8.41 36.18
CA ALA A 38 4.29 9.55 37.08
C ALA A 38 2.88 10.16 37.20
N LEU A 39 2.09 10.16 36.12
CA LEU A 39 0.72 10.67 36.11
C LEU A 39 -0.33 9.62 36.49
N TYR A 40 -0.06 8.37 36.17
CA TYR A 40 -0.97 7.23 36.39
C TYR A 40 -0.21 6.09 37.09
N PRO A 41 -0.02 6.16 38.41
CA PRO A 41 0.81 5.20 39.16
C PRO A 41 0.37 3.74 39.03
N ASN A 42 -0.91 3.49 38.77
CA ASN A 42 -1.50 2.15 38.63
C ASN A 42 -1.39 1.57 37.23
N ALA A 43 -0.90 2.36 36.24
CA ALA A 43 -0.74 1.90 34.87
C ALA A 43 0.26 0.73 34.78
N GLN A 44 -0.07 -0.28 33.96
CA GLN A 44 0.75 -1.46 33.69
C GLN A 44 1.33 -1.37 32.29
N PHE A 45 2.59 -1.70 32.12
CA PHE A 45 3.35 -1.46 30.90
C PHE A 45 3.61 -2.77 30.16
N GLY A 46 3.20 -2.84 28.90
CA GLY A 46 3.55 -3.90 27.97
C GLY A 46 4.96 -3.69 27.41
N TYR A 47 5.05 -3.27 26.17
CA TYR A 47 6.31 -2.91 25.49
C TYR A 47 6.15 -1.73 24.56
N GLY A 48 7.27 -1.06 24.27
CA GLY A 48 7.29 0.15 23.44
C GLY A 48 8.47 0.21 22.47
N PRO A 49 8.39 -0.46 21.29
CA PRO A 49 9.45 -0.40 20.30
C PRO A 49 9.45 0.90 19.53
N ALA A 50 10.60 1.22 18.92
CA ALA A 50 10.64 2.13 17.79
C ALA A 50 9.95 1.51 16.57
N ILE A 51 9.38 2.37 15.75
CA ILE A 51 8.84 2.07 14.44
C ILE A 51 9.41 3.06 13.43
N GLU A 52 9.11 2.88 12.14
CA GLU A 52 9.55 3.84 11.12
C GLU A 52 9.08 5.26 11.45
N ASN A 53 10.02 6.18 11.65
CA ASN A 53 9.80 7.59 11.99
C ASN A 53 9.01 7.86 13.30
N GLY A 54 9.03 6.92 14.24
CA GLY A 54 8.30 7.08 15.47
C GLY A 54 8.47 5.94 16.47
N PHE A 55 7.56 5.89 17.41
CA PHE A 55 7.47 4.85 18.43
C PHE A 55 6.03 4.66 18.88
N TYR A 56 5.77 3.58 19.60
CA TYR A 56 4.55 3.44 20.39
C TYR A 56 4.86 2.81 21.74
N TYR A 57 3.89 2.84 22.65
CA TYR A 57 3.92 2.07 23.88
C TYR A 57 2.53 1.52 24.18
N ASP A 58 2.45 0.21 24.48
CA ASP A 58 1.23 -0.48 24.89
C ASP A 58 1.09 -0.44 26.40
N ILE A 59 0.02 0.16 26.90
CA ILE A 59 -0.18 0.45 28.31
C ILE A 59 -1.59 0.05 28.73
N ASP A 60 -1.69 -0.63 29.85
CA ASP A 60 -2.96 -0.92 30.52
C ASP A 60 -3.22 0.15 31.59
N PHE A 61 -4.16 1.03 31.34
CA PHE A 61 -4.56 2.08 32.28
C PHE A 61 -5.58 1.60 33.32
N GLN A 62 -5.82 0.29 33.39
CA GLN A 62 -6.81 -0.33 34.28
C GLN A 62 -8.21 0.24 34.02
N ASP A 63 -8.72 1.05 34.93
CA ASP A 63 -10.08 1.59 34.86
C ASP A 63 -10.20 2.92 34.09
N LYS A 64 -9.08 3.50 33.66
CA LYS A 64 -9.10 4.78 32.93
C LYS A 64 -9.09 4.58 31.43
N VAL A 65 -10.05 5.19 30.74
CA VAL A 65 -10.04 5.34 29.28
C VAL A 65 -9.37 6.67 28.97
N LEU A 66 -8.25 6.64 28.20
CA LEU A 66 -7.59 7.84 27.72
C LEU A 66 -8.36 8.46 26.55
N VAL A 67 -8.35 9.78 26.52
CA VAL A 67 -8.82 10.61 25.41
C VAL A 67 -7.65 11.43 24.81
N GLU A 68 -7.79 11.97 23.62
CA GLU A 68 -6.71 12.72 22.95
C GLU A 68 -6.22 13.90 23.79
N ASP A 69 -7.06 14.54 24.58
CA ASP A 69 -6.69 15.65 25.47
C ASP A 69 -5.70 15.21 26.57
N ASP A 70 -5.74 13.94 27.00
CA ASP A 70 -4.79 13.40 27.98
C ASP A 70 -3.35 13.40 27.42
N LEU A 71 -3.18 13.29 26.11
CA LEU A 71 -1.85 13.33 25.46
C LEU A 71 -1.12 14.64 25.72
N VAL A 72 -1.83 15.75 25.84
CA VAL A 72 -1.23 17.07 26.13
C VAL A 72 -0.58 17.08 27.51
N ALA A 73 -1.28 16.50 28.52
CA ALA A 73 -0.74 16.40 29.87
C ALA A 73 0.45 15.46 29.95
N ILE A 74 0.40 14.33 29.25
CA ILE A 74 1.51 13.35 29.17
C ILE A 74 2.71 13.98 28.48
N GLU A 75 2.52 14.66 27.34
CA GLU A 75 3.59 15.34 26.60
C GLU A 75 4.26 16.44 27.44
N LYS A 76 3.47 17.21 28.22
CA LYS A 76 4.00 18.19 29.17
C LYS A 76 4.89 17.52 30.22
N LYS A 77 4.46 16.37 30.76
CA LYS A 77 5.23 15.60 31.75
C LYS A 77 6.51 15.02 31.14
N MET A 78 6.45 14.55 29.90
CA MET A 78 7.65 14.11 29.16
C MET A 78 8.68 15.26 29.03
N LYS A 79 8.25 16.48 28.67
CA LYS A 79 9.12 17.67 28.58
C LYS A 79 9.75 18.01 29.92
N GLU A 80 8.97 17.92 31.00
CA GLU A 80 9.47 18.16 32.38
C GLU A 80 10.55 17.13 32.76
N ILE A 81 10.36 15.84 32.44
CA ILE A 81 11.33 14.78 32.73
C ILE A 81 12.60 14.95 31.85
N ALA A 82 12.40 15.20 30.55
CA ALA A 82 13.52 15.42 29.64
C ALA A 82 14.43 16.57 30.08
N SER A 83 13.85 17.67 30.62
CA SER A 83 14.60 18.82 31.11
C SER A 83 15.47 18.52 32.32
N LYS A 84 15.23 17.42 33.04
CA LYS A 84 16.08 16.98 34.17
C LYS A 84 17.35 16.27 33.74
N ASP A 85 17.50 15.98 32.45
CA ASP A 85 18.67 15.33 31.85
C ASP A 85 19.12 14.06 32.59
N LEU A 86 18.16 13.18 32.87
CA LEU A 86 18.41 11.95 33.60
C LEU A 86 19.26 10.99 32.77
N ARG A 87 20.30 10.45 33.39
CA ARG A 87 21.15 9.44 32.75
C ARG A 87 20.36 8.17 32.50
N ILE A 88 20.54 7.55 31.33
CA ILE A 88 19.96 6.26 30.96
C ILE A 88 21.02 5.19 31.18
N GLU A 89 20.78 4.25 32.09
CA GLU A 89 21.75 3.28 32.53
C GLU A 89 21.25 1.85 32.31
N ARG A 90 22.09 1.04 31.65
CA ARG A 90 21.85 -0.39 31.46
C ARG A 90 22.31 -1.16 32.69
N LYS A 91 21.49 -2.12 33.13
CA LYS A 91 21.86 -3.09 34.15
C LYS A 91 21.47 -4.50 33.68
N GLN A 92 22.40 -5.44 33.81
CA GLN A 92 22.13 -6.86 33.67
C GLN A 92 21.66 -7.38 35.04
N VAL A 93 20.59 -8.14 35.04
CA VAL A 93 19.95 -8.65 36.27
C VAL A 93 19.64 -10.14 36.12
N SER A 94 19.64 -10.84 37.25
CA SER A 94 19.17 -12.22 37.26
C SER A 94 17.65 -12.30 37.07
N LYS A 95 17.15 -13.46 36.61
CA LYS A 95 15.69 -13.68 36.46
C LYS A 95 14.94 -13.41 37.75
N LYS A 96 15.52 -13.78 38.90
CA LYS A 96 14.94 -13.55 40.23
C LYS A 96 14.84 -12.05 40.55
N GLU A 97 15.89 -11.27 40.25
CA GLU A 97 15.86 -9.81 40.43
C GLU A 97 14.85 -9.16 39.50
N ALA A 98 14.78 -9.58 38.20
CA ALA A 98 13.82 -9.07 37.25
C ALA A 98 12.36 -9.33 37.71
N LEU A 99 12.06 -10.52 38.18
CA LEU A 99 10.74 -10.85 38.72
C LEU A 99 10.36 -9.99 39.92
N GLU A 100 11.32 -9.65 40.81
CA GLU A 100 11.06 -8.78 41.95
C GLU A 100 10.89 -7.29 41.50
N ILE A 101 11.68 -6.80 40.53
CA ILE A 101 11.55 -5.43 40.00
C ILE A 101 10.16 -5.22 39.38
N PHE A 102 9.66 -6.21 38.65
CA PHE A 102 8.41 -6.11 37.89
C PHE A 102 7.23 -6.88 38.52
N LYS A 103 7.31 -7.24 39.81
CA LYS A 103 6.31 -8.07 40.50
C LYS A 103 4.86 -7.58 40.38
N ASP A 104 4.67 -6.26 40.24
CA ASP A 104 3.35 -5.64 40.13
C ASP A 104 2.90 -5.45 38.66
N ASN A 105 3.68 -5.93 37.66
CA ASN A 105 3.37 -5.77 36.25
C ASN A 105 3.21 -7.13 35.56
N PRO A 106 1.97 -7.61 35.34
CA PRO A 106 1.72 -8.94 34.79
C PRO A 106 2.30 -9.11 33.35
N TYR A 107 2.31 -8.06 32.55
CA TYR A 107 2.83 -8.11 31.18
C TYR A 107 4.36 -8.31 31.16
N LYS A 108 5.09 -7.62 32.04
CA LYS A 108 6.55 -7.80 32.17
C LYS A 108 6.90 -9.16 32.80
N LEU A 109 6.11 -9.66 33.76
CA LEU A 109 6.31 -10.99 34.33
C LEU A 109 6.16 -12.08 33.25
N GLU A 110 5.15 -11.96 32.39
CA GLU A 110 4.95 -12.88 31.26
C GLU A 110 6.15 -12.87 30.31
N LEU A 111 6.64 -11.69 29.91
CA LEU A 111 7.83 -11.56 29.07
C LEU A 111 9.08 -12.14 29.70
N ILE A 112 9.33 -11.86 31.00
CA ILE A 112 10.50 -12.36 31.73
C ILE A 112 10.50 -13.89 31.79
N ASN A 113 9.33 -14.51 31.95
CA ASN A 113 9.23 -15.98 32.02
C ASN A 113 9.65 -16.66 30.73
N GLU A 114 9.48 -16.03 29.60
CA GLU A 114 9.85 -16.56 28.28
C GLU A 114 11.33 -16.33 27.92
N ILE A 115 12.01 -15.42 28.62
CA ILE A 115 13.44 -15.14 28.34
C ILE A 115 14.29 -16.26 28.96
N ASN A 116 15.07 -16.92 28.07
CA ASN A 116 16.03 -17.95 28.43
C ASN A 116 17.49 -17.44 28.44
N GLU A 117 17.69 -16.17 28.14
CA GLU A 117 18.98 -15.48 28.05
C GLU A 117 19.16 -14.50 29.22
N ASP A 118 20.28 -13.79 29.22
CA ASP A 118 20.55 -12.70 30.17
C ASP A 118 19.48 -11.59 30.06
N ILE A 119 18.92 -11.23 31.21
CA ILE A 119 17.88 -10.20 31.31
C ILE A 119 18.57 -8.85 31.52
N THR A 120 18.18 -7.88 30.70
CA THR A 120 18.64 -6.50 30.85
C THR A 120 17.48 -5.56 31.15
N VAL A 121 17.76 -4.57 31.98
CA VAL A 121 16.86 -3.46 32.27
C VAL A 121 17.59 -2.14 32.02
N PHE A 122 16.81 -1.12 31.65
CA PHE A 122 17.30 0.24 31.56
C PHE A 122 16.57 1.12 32.55
N SER A 123 17.33 1.94 33.27
CA SER A 123 16.81 2.90 34.25
C SER A 123 17.06 4.33 33.83
N GLN A 124 16.13 5.21 34.15
CA GLN A 124 16.24 6.65 33.99
C GLN A 124 15.61 7.33 35.22
N GLY A 125 16.49 7.77 36.16
CA GLY A 125 16.06 8.17 37.47
C GLY A 125 15.46 7.01 38.26
N ASP A 126 14.23 7.17 38.74
CA ASP A 126 13.46 6.17 39.49
C ASP A 126 12.61 5.23 38.62
N PHE A 127 12.59 5.45 37.30
CA PHE A 127 11.89 4.58 36.35
C PHE A 127 12.82 3.49 35.81
N VAL A 128 12.34 2.24 35.83
CA VAL A 128 13.06 1.08 35.28
C VAL A 128 12.15 0.35 34.30
N ASP A 129 12.71 -0.05 33.14
CA ASP A 129 12.00 -0.83 32.15
C ASP A 129 12.79 -2.07 31.71
N LEU A 130 12.05 -3.14 31.38
CA LEU A 130 12.60 -4.35 30.78
C LEU A 130 12.91 -4.08 29.31
N CYS A 131 14.18 -4.07 28.95
CA CYS A 131 14.60 -3.70 27.60
C CYS A 131 15.98 -4.25 27.26
N ARG A 132 16.19 -4.54 25.96
CA ARG A 132 17.49 -4.95 25.42
C ARG A 132 18.34 -3.75 24.93
N GLY A 133 17.72 -2.59 24.73
CA GLY A 133 18.36 -1.43 24.06
C GLY A 133 18.35 -1.58 22.52
N PRO A 134 19.15 -0.78 21.80
CA PRO A 134 20.05 0.27 22.28
C PRO A 134 19.34 1.55 22.75
N HIS A 135 20.02 2.38 23.55
CA HIS A 135 19.50 3.66 24.04
C HIS A 135 20.51 4.80 23.94
N ILE A 136 20.01 6.03 23.89
CA ILE A 136 20.82 7.26 24.07
C ILE A 136 21.29 7.39 25.53
N MET A 137 22.25 8.29 25.78
CA MET A 137 22.90 8.38 27.10
C MET A 137 22.09 9.11 28.16
N SER A 138 21.18 10.02 27.78
CA SER A 138 20.35 10.77 28.72
C SER A 138 19.05 11.27 28.13
N THR A 139 18.06 11.53 28.99
CA THR A 139 16.76 12.08 28.59
C THR A 139 16.83 13.49 28.04
N GLY A 140 17.86 14.28 28.42
CA GLY A 140 18.07 15.65 27.93
C GLY A 140 18.38 15.74 26.43
N LEU A 141 18.75 14.63 25.80
CA LEU A 141 18.92 14.55 24.35
C LEU A 141 17.60 14.52 23.58
N ILE A 142 16.47 14.20 24.24
CA ILE A 142 15.13 14.13 23.66
C ILE A 142 14.48 15.52 23.75
N LYS A 143 14.60 16.31 22.68
CA LYS A 143 14.15 17.71 22.67
C LYS A 143 12.92 17.95 21.80
N HIS A 144 12.82 17.26 20.68
CA HIS A 144 11.83 17.52 19.65
C HIS A 144 10.99 16.26 19.42
N PHE A 145 9.85 16.17 20.11
CA PHE A 145 8.94 15.04 20.04
C PHE A 145 7.48 15.49 20.08
N LYS A 146 6.58 14.62 19.63
CA LYS A 146 5.14 14.81 19.63
C LYS A 146 4.43 13.49 19.87
N LEU A 147 3.41 13.46 20.74
CA LEU A 147 2.45 12.37 20.82
C LEU A 147 1.40 12.56 19.72
N LEU A 148 1.08 11.51 18.98
CA LEU A 148 0.33 11.60 17.73
C LEU A 148 -1.12 11.14 17.88
N SER A 149 -1.35 9.98 18.51
CA SER A 149 -2.67 9.37 18.60
C SER A 149 -2.73 8.26 19.64
N ILE A 150 -3.96 7.84 19.94
CA ILE A 150 -4.29 6.71 20.81
C ILE A 150 -5.01 5.66 19.96
N ALA A 151 -4.71 4.37 20.17
CA ALA A 151 -5.42 3.25 19.57
C ALA A 151 -5.57 2.10 20.57
N GLY A 152 -6.57 1.25 20.37
CA GLY A 152 -6.65 -0.04 21.06
C GLY A 152 -5.72 -1.07 20.40
N ALA A 153 -5.00 -1.85 21.20
CA ALA A 153 -4.17 -2.94 20.71
C ALA A 153 -4.31 -4.15 21.63
N TYR A 154 -4.61 -5.32 21.07
CA TYR A 154 -4.65 -6.54 21.85
C TYR A 154 -3.24 -6.96 22.26
N TRP A 155 -3.07 -7.38 23.52
CA TRP A 155 -1.80 -7.88 24.01
C TRP A 155 -1.28 -9.00 23.09
N ARG A 156 -0.05 -8.85 22.61
CA ARG A 156 0.60 -9.76 21.64
C ARG A 156 -0.15 -9.94 20.30
N GLY A 157 -1.05 -9.02 19.97
CA GLY A 157 -1.82 -9.10 18.73
C GLY A 157 -2.92 -10.18 18.70
N ASP A 158 -3.15 -10.89 19.79
CA ASP A 158 -4.20 -11.89 19.89
C ASP A 158 -5.48 -11.25 20.43
N SER A 159 -6.56 -11.30 19.65
CA SER A 159 -7.87 -10.76 20.02
C SER A 159 -8.53 -11.43 21.24
N LYS A 160 -8.02 -12.57 21.68
CA LYS A 160 -8.46 -13.24 22.91
C LYS A 160 -7.85 -12.62 24.16
N ASN A 161 -6.75 -11.89 24.03
CA ASN A 161 -6.08 -11.23 25.12
C ASN A 161 -6.71 -9.86 25.44
N LYS A 162 -6.34 -9.30 26.60
CA LYS A 162 -6.79 -7.97 27.02
C LYS A 162 -6.39 -6.91 25.99
N GLN A 163 -7.30 -6.00 25.70
CA GLN A 163 -7.02 -4.83 24.89
C GLN A 163 -6.32 -3.77 25.74
N LEU A 164 -5.14 -3.35 25.29
CA LEU A 164 -4.35 -2.28 25.88
C LEU A 164 -4.55 -0.97 25.11
N THR A 165 -4.16 0.13 25.72
CA THR A 165 -4.09 1.43 25.06
C THR A 165 -2.70 1.62 24.46
N ARG A 166 -2.63 1.77 23.15
CA ARG A 166 -1.41 2.08 22.41
C ARG A 166 -1.33 3.56 22.17
N ILE A 167 -0.26 4.19 22.67
CA ILE A 167 0.04 5.61 22.42
C ILE A 167 1.15 5.69 21.37
N TYR A 168 0.89 6.37 20.26
CA TYR A 168 1.86 6.65 19.21
C TYR A 168 2.54 7.99 19.42
N GLY A 169 3.84 8.06 19.11
CA GLY A 169 4.60 9.28 19.14
C GLY A 169 5.73 9.28 18.10
N THR A 170 6.38 10.42 17.97
CA THR A 170 7.54 10.61 17.10
C THR A 170 8.56 11.53 17.78
N SER A 171 9.85 11.31 17.51
CA SER A 171 10.94 12.13 18.04
C SER A 171 12.01 12.36 16.97
N TRP A 172 12.55 13.60 16.91
CA TRP A 172 13.48 14.05 15.89
C TRP A 172 14.64 14.82 16.50
N TYR A 173 15.77 14.90 15.78
CA TYR A 173 16.97 15.60 16.28
C TYR A 173 16.87 17.11 16.25
N ASN A 174 16.02 17.67 15.40
CA ASN A 174 15.81 19.11 15.32
C ASN A 174 14.31 19.44 15.14
N ALA A 175 13.98 20.71 15.37
CA ALA A 175 12.59 21.18 15.30
C ALA A 175 12.02 21.23 13.88
N GLU A 176 12.88 21.43 12.88
CA GLU A 176 12.48 21.53 11.48
C GLU A 176 12.03 20.17 10.95
N ASP A 177 12.79 19.10 11.22
CA ASP A 177 12.42 17.72 10.83
C ASP A 177 11.11 17.30 11.49
N LEU A 178 10.93 17.60 12.79
CA LEU A 178 9.66 17.34 13.48
C LEU A 178 8.51 18.08 12.80
N LYS A 179 8.68 19.37 12.50
CA LYS A 179 7.66 20.19 11.83
C LYS A 179 7.31 19.61 10.46
N ASN A 180 8.31 19.32 9.64
CA ASN A 180 8.12 18.73 8.30
C ASN A 180 7.38 17.40 8.38
N TYR A 181 7.71 16.57 9.37
CA TYR A 181 7.03 15.28 9.56
C TYR A 181 5.58 15.46 10.01
N LEU A 182 5.28 16.41 10.90
CA LEU A 182 3.91 16.70 11.31
C LEU A 182 3.07 17.24 10.14
N GLU A 183 3.64 18.13 9.33
CA GLU A 183 2.99 18.62 8.11
C GLU A 183 2.71 17.48 7.12
N LEU A 184 3.65 16.53 6.98
CA LEU A 184 3.47 15.33 6.16
C LEU A 184 2.32 14.44 6.68
N ILE A 185 2.20 14.24 8.00
CA ILE A 185 1.09 13.47 8.60
C ILE A 185 -0.24 14.14 8.31
N GLU A 186 -0.34 15.46 8.48
CA GLU A 186 -1.57 16.20 8.19
C GLU A 186 -1.94 16.14 6.71
N GLU A 187 -0.95 16.21 5.82
CA GLU A 187 -1.19 16.05 4.39
C GLU A 187 -1.65 14.63 4.04
N ARG A 188 -1.08 13.59 4.67
CA ARG A 188 -1.54 12.20 4.53
C ARG A 188 -2.99 12.02 4.95
N LYS A 189 -3.42 12.65 6.07
CA LYS A 189 -4.83 12.62 6.51
C LYS A 189 -5.76 13.25 5.50
N LYS A 190 -5.39 14.40 4.91
CA LYS A 190 -6.19 15.08 3.88
C LYS A 190 -6.31 14.27 2.59
N ARG A 191 -5.30 13.45 2.28
CA ARG A 191 -5.26 12.60 1.07
C ARG A 191 -5.83 11.20 1.28
N ASP A 192 -6.29 10.86 2.49
CA ASP A 192 -6.85 9.54 2.77
C ASP A 192 -7.90 9.15 1.72
N HIS A 193 -7.70 8.01 1.06
CA HIS A 193 -8.56 7.55 -0.05
C HIS A 193 -10.00 7.33 0.37
N ARG A 194 -10.27 7.05 1.66
CA ARG A 194 -11.63 6.89 2.20
C ARG A 194 -12.36 8.24 2.25
N LEU A 195 -11.64 9.29 2.66
CA LEU A 195 -12.15 10.66 2.70
C LEU A 195 -12.37 11.18 1.27
N LEU A 196 -11.33 11.11 0.43
CA LEU A 196 -11.40 11.57 -0.96
C LEU A 196 -12.36 10.74 -1.80
N GLY A 197 -12.41 9.42 -1.58
CA GLY A 197 -13.35 8.52 -2.25
C GLY A 197 -14.81 8.91 -2.00
N LYS A 198 -15.15 9.26 -0.75
CA LYS A 198 -16.47 9.78 -0.39
C LYS A 198 -16.74 11.15 -1.02
N GLN A 199 -15.78 12.09 -0.91
CA GLN A 199 -15.94 13.46 -1.45
C GLN A 199 -16.11 13.48 -2.96
N LEU A 200 -15.40 12.61 -3.68
CA LEU A 200 -15.41 12.54 -5.13
C LEU A 200 -16.43 11.53 -5.69
N GLY A 201 -17.18 10.83 -4.83
CA GLY A 201 -18.19 9.84 -5.24
C GLY A 201 -17.57 8.64 -5.95
N LEU A 202 -16.45 8.08 -5.45
CA LEU A 202 -15.73 7.00 -6.11
C LEU A 202 -16.20 5.61 -5.65
N PHE A 203 -16.32 5.41 -4.34
CA PHE A 203 -16.72 4.12 -3.77
C PHE A 203 -17.35 4.28 -2.38
N MET A 204 -17.99 3.22 -1.91
CA MET A 204 -18.48 3.09 -0.55
C MET A 204 -18.28 1.67 -0.01
N ILE A 205 -18.24 1.54 1.31
CA ILE A 205 -18.31 0.25 2.03
C ILE A 205 -19.60 0.27 2.82
N SER A 206 -20.41 -0.79 2.68
CA SER A 206 -21.69 -0.94 3.39
C SER A 206 -21.51 -1.81 4.65
N GLU A 207 -22.37 -1.59 5.65
CA GLU A 207 -22.50 -2.47 6.82
C GLU A 207 -22.91 -3.90 6.45
N TYR A 208 -23.65 -4.07 5.34
CA TYR A 208 -24.05 -5.37 4.81
C TYR A 208 -22.91 -6.13 4.10
N GLY A 209 -21.78 -5.48 3.85
CA GLY A 209 -20.63 -6.07 3.19
C GLY A 209 -19.30 -5.45 3.68
N PRO A 210 -18.92 -5.64 4.95
CA PRO A 210 -17.66 -5.12 5.46
C PRO A 210 -16.47 -5.73 4.72
N GLY A 211 -15.66 -4.86 4.11
CA GLY A 211 -14.52 -5.28 3.27
C GLY A 211 -14.87 -5.58 1.81
N PHE A 212 -16.12 -5.34 1.40
CA PHE A 212 -16.56 -5.46 0.00
C PHE A 212 -16.82 -4.06 -0.57
N PRO A 213 -15.97 -3.53 -1.45
CA PRO A 213 -16.16 -2.18 -2.00
C PRO A 213 -17.30 -2.15 -3.02
N PHE A 214 -18.16 -1.13 -2.89
CA PHE A 214 -19.18 -0.78 -3.88
C PHE A 214 -18.65 0.37 -4.72
N TRP A 215 -18.56 0.20 -6.02
CA TRP A 215 -18.13 1.24 -6.93
C TRP A 215 -19.28 2.19 -7.29
N LEU A 216 -19.05 3.48 -7.10
CA LEU A 216 -19.99 4.54 -7.50
C LEU A 216 -19.70 4.99 -8.94
N PRO A 217 -20.58 5.75 -9.60
CA PRO A 217 -20.41 6.10 -11.01
C PRO A 217 -19.04 6.70 -11.36
N ASN A 218 -18.56 7.67 -10.58
CA ASN A 218 -17.25 8.27 -10.81
C ASN A 218 -16.10 7.26 -10.59
N GLY A 219 -16.25 6.36 -9.63
CA GLY A 219 -15.29 5.29 -9.38
C GLY A 219 -15.25 4.28 -10.51
N MET A 220 -16.41 3.96 -11.10
CA MET A 220 -16.46 3.09 -12.27
C MET A 220 -15.75 3.68 -13.47
N ILE A 221 -15.92 4.99 -13.72
CA ILE A 221 -15.19 5.67 -14.81
C ILE A 221 -13.67 5.59 -14.59
N LEU A 222 -13.20 5.93 -13.37
CA LEU A 222 -11.78 5.83 -13.02
C LEU A 222 -11.25 4.41 -13.23
N ARG A 223 -11.98 3.42 -12.74
CA ARG A 223 -11.66 2.00 -12.88
C ARG A 223 -11.58 1.58 -14.34
N GLU A 224 -12.57 1.92 -15.16
CA GLU A 224 -12.58 1.60 -16.60
C GLU A 224 -11.39 2.23 -17.35
N GLN A 225 -11.01 3.47 -17.03
CA GLN A 225 -9.83 4.07 -17.66
C GLN A 225 -8.54 3.32 -17.31
N LEU A 226 -8.41 2.87 -16.05
CA LEU A 226 -7.28 2.06 -15.62
C LEU A 226 -7.28 0.68 -16.30
N GLU A 227 -8.44 0.01 -16.39
CA GLU A 227 -8.59 -1.28 -17.05
C GLU A 227 -8.34 -1.20 -18.57
N ARG A 228 -8.76 -0.10 -19.24
CA ARG A 228 -8.43 0.16 -20.65
C ARG A 228 -6.92 0.32 -20.86
N TYR A 229 -6.24 1.05 -19.97
CA TYR A 229 -4.80 1.18 -20.01
C TYR A 229 -4.10 -0.17 -19.80
N TRP A 230 -4.54 -0.93 -18.80
CA TRP A 230 -4.07 -2.27 -18.52
C TRP A 230 -4.19 -3.16 -19.77
N LYS A 231 -5.36 -3.16 -20.40
CA LYS A 231 -5.62 -3.95 -21.61
C LYS A 231 -4.68 -3.56 -22.74
N ALA A 232 -4.54 -2.27 -23.03
CA ALA A 232 -3.68 -1.78 -24.11
C ALA A 232 -2.21 -2.19 -23.90
N GLN A 233 -1.71 -2.17 -22.66
CA GLN A 233 -0.37 -2.64 -22.36
C GLN A 233 -0.23 -4.16 -22.53
N HIS A 234 -1.23 -4.95 -22.15
CA HIS A 234 -1.22 -6.39 -22.35
C HIS A 234 -1.24 -6.77 -23.83
N ASP A 235 -2.07 -6.10 -24.62
CA ASP A 235 -2.11 -6.29 -26.08
C ASP A 235 -0.74 -5.97 -26.72
N LYS A 236 -0.04 -4.91 -26.25
CA LYS A 236 1.30 -4.54 -26.71
C LYS A 236 2.38 -5.59 -26.43
N PHE A 237 2.23 -6.35 -25.34
CA PHE A 237 3.18 -7.38 -24.90
C PHE A 237 2.69 -8.81 -25.22
N ASP A 238 1.81 -8.96 -26.19
CA ASP A 238 1.31 -10.23 -26.74
C ASP A 238 0.63 -11.16 -25.69
N TYR A 239 -0.12 -10.57 -24.76
CA TYR A 239 -0.96 -11.34 -23.85
C TYR A 239 -2.32 -11.65 -24.47
N VAL A 240 -2.78 -12.89 -24.29
CA VAL A 240 -4.18 -13.24 -24.52
C VAL A 240 -4.98 -13.10 -23.24
N GLN A 241 -6.20 -12.57 -23.35
CA GLN A 241 -7.08 -12.42 -22.19
C GLN A 241 -7.92 -13.67 -22.00
N VAL A 242 -8.01 -14.12 -20.76
CA VAL A 242 -8.85 -15.24 -20.34
C VAL A 242 -9.75 -14.81 -19.19
N LYS A 243 -10.76 -15.61 -18.87
CA LYS A 243 -11.61 -15.41 -17.69
C LYS A 243 -11.99 -16.75 -17.10
N THR A 244 -11.67 -16.95 -15.83
CA THR A 244 -11.96 -18.19 -15.10
C THR A 244 -13.18 -18.04 -14.19
N PRO A 245 -13.94 -19.10 -13.92
CA PRO A 245 -15.10 -19.07 -13.02
C PRO A 245 -14.72 -18.66 -11.59
N ILE A 246 -15.64 -17.98 -10.91
CA ILE A 246 -15.43 -17.54 -9.52
C ILE A 246 -15.51 -18.73 -8.55
N MET A 247 -16.40 -19.69 -8.80
CA MET A 247 -16.64 -20.83 -7.92
C MET A 247 -16.19 -22.11 -8.61
N LEU A 248 -15.33 -22.87 -7.92
CA LEU A 248 -14.76 -24.13 -8.42
C LEU A 248 -14.78 -25.19 -7.33
N SER A 249 -14.79 -26.46 -7.72
CA SER A 249 -14.87 -27.58 -6.79
C SER A 249 -13.62 -27.75 -5.94
N ARG A 250 -13.78 -28.35 -4.77
CA ARG A 250 -12.72 -28.59 -3.79
C ARG A 250 -11.52 -29.34 -4.36
N GLU A 251 -11.76 -30.33 -5.22
CA GLU A 251 -10.71 -31.18 -5.81
C GLU A 251 -9.64 -30.34 -6.52
N LEU A 252 -10.02 -29.25 -7.20
CA LEU A 252 -9.08 -28.34 -7.86
C LEU A 252 -8.12 -27.68 -6.84
N TRP A 253 -8.68 -27.31 -5.70
CA TRP A 253 -7.93 -26.66 -4.62
C TRP A 253 -7.04 -27.63 -3.85
N GLU A 254 -7.40 -28.91 -3.79
CA GLU A 254 -6.57 -29.99 -3.25
C GLU A 254 -5.39 -30.28 -4.17
N ILE A 255 -5.62 -30.41 -5.49
CA ILE A 255 -4.56 -30.60 -6.49
C ILE A 255 -3.54 -29.46 -6.39
N SER A 256 -3.98 -28.22 -6.33
CA SER A 256 -3.12 -27.04 -6.25
C SER A 256 -2.45 -26.83 -4.89
N GLY A 257 -2.90 -27.53 -3.83
CA GLY A 257 -2.41 -27.38 -2.46
C GLY A 257 -3.08 -26.25 -1.66
N HIS A 258 -3.86 -25.37 -2.28
CA HIS A 258 -4.50 -24.24 -1.61
C HIS A 258 -5.45 -24.68 -0.49
N TRP A 259 -6.13 -25.83 -0.64
CA TRP A 259 -7.02 -26.37 0.38
C TRP A 259 -6.33 -26.65 1.70
N PHE A 260 -5.04 -27.00 1.69
CA PHE A 260 -4.26 -27.35 2.89
C PHE A 260 -3.52 -26.16 3.48
N HIS A 261 -3.03 -25.24 2.63
CA HIS A 261 -2.19 -24.11 3.07
C HIS A 261 -2.93 -22.77 3.16
N TYR A 262 -4.15 -22.68 2.61
CA TYR A 262 -4.87 -21.41 2.48
C TYR A 262 -6.35 -21.45 2.87
N LYS A 263 -6.83 -22.58 3.44
CA LYS A 263 -8.24 -22.84 3.70
C LYS A 263 -8.90 -21.79 4.61
N ASP A 264 -8.20 -21.31 5.64
CA ASP A 264 -8.73 -20.34 6.59
C ASP A 264 -9.07 -18.98 5.96
N ASN A 265 -8.47 -18.70 4.79
CA ASN A 265 -8.73 -17.51 4.00
C ASN A 265 -9.74 -17.74 2.86
N MET A 266 -10.35 -18.92 2.73
CA MET A 266 -11.26 -19.26 1.66
C MET A 266 -12.72 -19.21 2.12
N TYR A 267 -13.60 -18.70 1.25
CA TYR A 267 -15.04 -18.86 1.39
C TYR A 267 -15.46 -20.18 0.75
N THR A 268 -16.05 -21.07 1.54
CA THR A 268 -16.49 -22.39 1.07
C THR A 268 -17.99 -22.57 1.22
N THR A 269 -18.58 -23.40 0.35
CA THR A 269 -20.00 -23.77 0.41
C THR A 269 -20.20 -25.21 -0.05
N LYS A 270 -21.37 -25.78 0.23
CA LYS A 270 -21.78 -27.10 -0.28
C LYS A 270 -22.90 -26.95 -1.29
N ILE A 271 -22.76 -27.64 -2.43
CA ILE A 271 -23.77 -27.74 -3.49
C ILE A 271 -23.90 -29.21 -3.85
N ASP A 272 -25.08 -29.78 -3.74
CA ASP A 272 -25.37 -31.19 -4.02
C ASP A 272 -24.38 -32.13 -3.30
N ASP A 273 -24.18 -31.90 -1.99
CA ASP A 273 -23.25 -32.61 -1.09
C ASP A 273 -21.76 -32.54 -1.46
N LYS A 274 -21.38 -31.72 -2.44
CA LYS A 274 -19.99 -31.46 -2.81
C LYS A 274 -19.52 -30.13 -2.29
N ASP A 275 -18.26 -30.09 -1.83
CA ASP A 275 -17.62 -28.87 -1.39
C ASP A 275 -17.16 -28.03 -2.60
N PHE A 276 -17.45 -26.74 -2.57
CA PHE A 276 -16.99 -25.72 -3.50
C PHE A 276 -16.30 -24.59 -2.75
N ALA A 277 -15.42 -23.88 -3.42
CA ALA A 277 -14.84 -22.66 -2.90
C ALA A 277 -14.94 -21.50 -3.91
N ILE A 278 -15.17 -20.31 -3.38
CA ILE A 278 -14.95 -19.07 -4.12
C ILE A 278 -13.44 -18.88 -4.27
N LYS A 279 -12.95 -18.69 -5.47
CA LYS A 279 -11.52 -18.66 -5.75
C LYS A 279 -10.79 -17.57 -4.94
N PRO A 280 -9.75 -17.93 -4.16
CA PRO A 280 -8.86 -16.96 -3.49
C PRO A 280 -7.72 -16.50 -4.40
N MET A 281 -7.49 -17.25 -5.50
CA MET A 281 -6.43 -17.05 -6.51
C MET A 281 -6.90 -17.53 -7.87
N ASN A 282 -6.27 -17.07 -8.96
CA ASN A 282 -6.67 -17.40 -10.33
C ASN A 282 -5.87 -18.56 -10.94
N CYS A 283 -4.69 -18.87 -10.38
CA CYS A 283 -3.72 -19.79 -10.97
C CYS A 283 -4.28 -21.19 -11.30
N PRO A 284 -5.05 -21.88 -10.45
CA PRO A 284 -5.59 -23.20 -10.83
C PRO A 284 -6.54 -23.13 -12.02
N GLY A 285 -7.38 -22.09 -12.09
CA GLY A 285 -8.26 -21.85 -13.23
C GLY A 285 -7.48 -21.58 -14.52
N GLY A 286 -6.44 -20.74 -14.46
CA GLY A 286 -5.55 -20.46 -15.58
C GLY A 286 -4.84 -21.71 -16.10
N ILE A 287 -4.40 -22.59 -15.21
CA ILE A 287 -3.79 -23.88 -15.58
C ILE A 287 -4.78 -24.77 -16.35
N LEU A 288 -6.05 -24.80 -15.95
CA LEU A 288 -7.07 -25.55 -16.68
C LEU A 288 -7.28 -24.99 -18.10
N VAL A 289 -7.19 -23.67 -18.27
CA VAL A 289 -7.25 -23.02 -19.60
C VAL A 289 -6.06 -23.43 -20.46
N TYR A 290 -4.83 -23.39 -19.91
CA TYR A 290 -3.63 -23.86 -20.60
C TYR A 290 -3.77 -25.33 -21.06
N LYS A 291 -4.23 -26.19 -20.17
CA LYS A 291 -4.41 -27.64 -20.46
C LYS A 291 -5.51 -27.95 -21.47
N ASN A 292 -6.40 -27.02 -21.77
CA ASN A 292 -7.48 -27.23 -22.73
C ASN A 292 -6.98 -27.38 -24.18
N THR A 293 -5.72 -26.97 -24.44
CA THR A 293 -5.09 -27.04 -25.76
C THR A 293 -3.77 -27.76 -25.67
N LEU A 294 -3.44 -28.59 -26.67
CA LEU A 294 -2.12 -29.17 -26.78
C LEU A 294 -1.14 -28.12 -27.32
N HIS A 295 -0.05 -27.91 -26.60
CA HIS A 295 0.99 -26.97 -26.98
C HIS A 295 2.27 -27.66 -27.45
N SER A 296 2.93 -27.06 -28.44
CA SER A 296 4.27 -27.43 -28.89
C SER A 296 5.30 -26.41 -28.39
N TYR A 297 6.55 -26.74 -28.48
CA TYR A 297 7.65 -25.81 -28.13
C TYR A 297 7.62 -24.49 -28.93
N LYS A 298 6.96 -24.47 -30.12
CA LYS A 298 6.80 -23.28 -30.96
C LYS A 298 5.75 -22.32 -30.44
N ASP A 299 4.79 -22.83 -29.67
CA ASP A 299 3.69 -22.04 -29.10
C ASP A 299 4.14 -21.29 -27.82
N LEU A 300 5.25 -21.70 -27.23
CA LEU A 300 5.79 -21.10 -26.00
C LEU A 300 6.69 -19.90 -26.31
N PRO A 301 6.61 -18.81 -25.52
CA PRO A 301 5.83 -18.67 -24.29
C PRO A 301 4.34 -18.40 -24.54
N VAL A 302 3.46 -19.04 -23.76
CA VAL A 302 2.03 -18.73 -23.70
C VAL A 302 1.79 -17.73 -22.58
N ARG A 303 1.32 -16.52 -22.92
CA ARG A 303 1.06 -15.44 -21.95
C ARG A 303 -0.45 -15.23 -21.83
N MET A 304 -1.04 -15.62 -20.70
CA MET A 304 -2.47 -15.46 -20.42
C MET A 304 -2.68 -14.46 -19.29
N ALA A 305 -3.52 -13.45 -19.50
CA ALA A 305 -3.84 -12.43 -18.52
C ALA A 305 -5.34 -12.44 -18.16
N GLU A 306 -5.63 -12.14 -16.91
CA GLU A 306 -6.99 -12.09 -16.38
C GLU A 306 -7.14 -10.92 -15.39
N LEU A 307 -8.16 -10.07 -15.57
CA LEU A 307 -8.70 -9.27 -14.47
C LEU A 307 -9.57 -10.22 -13.62
N GLY A 308 -8.90 -10.96 -12.75
CA GLY A 308 -9.48 -12.05 -11.99
C GLY A 308 -10.09 -11.59 -10.68
N HIS A 309 -11.42 -11.72 -10.55
CA HIS A 309 -12.12 -11.37 -9.32
C HIS A 309 -11.98 -12.50 -8.29
N VAL A 310 -11.35 -12.20 -7.16
CA VAL A 310 -11.05 -13.17 -6.10
C VAL A 310 -11.60 -12.71 -4.75
N HIS A 311 -11.78 -13.65 -3.83
CA HIS A 311 -12.27 -13.38 -2.47
C HIS A 311 -11.33 -14.01 -1.45
N ARG A 312 -11.01 -13.24 -0.41
CA ARG A 312 -10.20 -13.73 0.73
C ARG A 312 -10.84 -13.32 2.04
N HIS A 313 -10.96 -14.26 2.95
CA HIS A 313 -11.46 -13.99 4.30
C HIS A 313 -10.37 -13.25 5.09
N GLU A 314 -10.42 -11.93 5.06
CA GLU A 314 -9.57 -11.06 5.87
C GLU A 314 -10.23 -10.79 7.23
N ALA A 315 -9.44 -10.79 8.31
CA ALA A 315 -9.93 -10.44 9.64
C ALA A 315 -10.50 -9.02 9.67
N SER A 316 -11.60 -8.81 10.40
CA SER A 316 -12.29 -7.51 10.43
C SER A 316 -11.37 -6.36 10.85
N GLY A 317 -10.48 -6.58 11.83
CA GLY A 317 -9.53 -5.57 12.30
C GLY A 317 -8.41 -5.22 11.32
N ALA A 318 -8.24 -6.02 10.25
CA ALA A 318 -7.24 -5.77 9.22
C ALA A 318 -7.80 -4.96 8.03
N LEU A 319 -9.12 -4.81 7.92
CA LEU A 319 -9.76 -4.12 6.81
C LEU A 319 -9.41 -2.63 6.79
N ASN A 320 -9.10 -2.09 5.60
CA ASN A 320 -8.67 -0.70 5.46
C ASN A 320 -9.06 -0.13 4.09
N GLY A 321 -10.27 0.42 3.99
CA GLY A 321 -10.77 1.03 2.75
C GLY A 321 -10.57 0.13 1.54
N LEU A 322 -9.91 0.64 0.49
CA LEU A 322 -9.49 -0.12 -0.70
C LEU A 322 -8.15 -0.85 -0.54
N PHE A 323 -7.37 -0.53 0.50
CA PHE A 323 -6.04 -1.13 0.69
C PHE A 323 -6.09 -2.57 1.17
N ARG A 324 -7.11 -2.94 1.93
CA ARG A 324 -7.32 -4.31 2.39
C ARG A 324 -8.80 -4.64 2.43
N VAL A 325 -9.22 -5.47 1.50
CA VAL A 325 -10.60 -5.80 1.19
C VAL A 325 -10.79 -7.32 1.16
N ARG A 326 -12.04 -7.78 1.19
CA ARG A 326 -12.40 -9.20 1.12
C ARG A 326 -12.73 -9.68 -0.30
N ALA A 327 -13.05 -8.75 -1.20
CA ALA A 327 -13.22 -9.04 -2.61
C ALA A 327 -12.44 -8.01 -3.43
N PHE A 328 -11.66 -8.46 -4.39
CA PHE A 328 -10.84 -7.60 -5.22
C PHE A 328 -10.56 -8.23 -6.59
N THR A 329 -10.20 -7.39 -7.54
CA THR A 329 -9.83 -7.78 -8.89
C THR A 329 -8.31 -7.73 -9.03
N GLN A 330 -7.71 -8.89 -9.19
CA GLN A 330 -6.26 -9.01 -9.39
C GLN A 330 -5.94 -8.84 -10.88
N ASP A 331 -4.92 -8.05 -11.21
CA ASP A 331 -4.37 -7.92 -12.57
C ASP A 331 -3.40 -9.06 -12.86
N ASP A 332 -3.94 -10.25 -12.87
CA ASP A 332 -3.18 -11.49 -12.84
C ASP A 332 -2.77 -11.95 -14.25
N ALA A 333 -1.62 -12.58 -14.35
CA ALA A 333 -1.26 -13.31 -15.55
C ALA A 333 -0.38 -14.51 -15.22
N HIS A 334 -0.51 -15.51 -16.11
CA HIS A 334 0.22 -16.76 -16.03
C HIS A 334 0.94 -16.97 -17.37
N ILE A 335 2.26 -17.11 -17.29
CA ILE A 335 3.14 -17.33 -18.45
C ILE A 335 3.68 -18.72 -18.36
N PHE A 336 3.46 -19.53 -19.40
CA PHE A 336 4.04 -20.84 -19.51
C PHE A 336 5.17 -20.78 -20.54
N CYS A 337 6.38 -21.10 -20.12
CA CYS A 337 7.57 -21.01 -20.96
C CYS A 337 8.51 -22.21 -20.77
N ARG A 338 9.46 -22.35 -21.69
CA ARG A 338 10.59 -23.28 -21.55
C ARG A 338 11.64 -22.67 -20.65
N GLU A 339 12.52 -23.50 -20.12
CA GLU A 339 13.61 -23.05 -19.25
C GLU A 339 14.57 -22.08 -19.95
N ASP A 340 14.88 -22.33 -21.22
CA ASP A 340 15.77 -21.49 -22.02
C ASP A 340 15.18 -20.09 -22.34
N GLN A 341 13.86 -19.92 -22.24
CA GLN A 341 13.15 -18.64 -22.44
C GLN A 341 13.05 -17.81 -21.15
N LEU A 342 13.26 -18.41 -19.98
CA LEU A 342 12.85 -17.86 -18.70
C LEU A 342 13.51 -16.51 -18.37
N VAL A 343 14.82 -16.38 -18.60
CA VAL A 343 15.55 -15.14 -18.33
C VAL A 343 15.06 -14.00 -19.22
N ASP A 344 14.76 -14.28 -20.48
CA ASP A 344 14.27 -13.26 -21.42
C ASP A 344 12.81 -12.89 -21.13
N GLU A 345 11.98 -13.84 -20.69
CA GLU A 345 10.63 -13.54 -20.21
C GLU A 345 10.65 -12.63 -18.97
N ILE A 346 11.53 -12.88 -18.00
CA ILE A 346 11.64 -12.01 -16.82
C ILE A 346 12.12 -10.61 -17.22
N LYS A 347 13.05 -10.46 -18.14
CA LYS A 347 13.47 -9.15 -18.67
C LYS A 347 12.31 -8.41 -19.35
N THR A 348 11.51 -9.12 -20.17
CA THR A 348 10.32 -8.58 -20.81
C THR A 348 9.31 -8.10 -19.77
N LEU A 349 9.14 -8.86 -18.68
CA LEU A 349 8.31 -8.45 -17.55
C LEU A 349 8.84 -7.20 -16.86
N LEU A 350 10.15 -7.09 -16.62
CA LEU A 350 10.73 -5.88 -16.01
C LEU A 350 10.46 -4.65 -16.88
N GLN A 351 10.60 -4.75 -18.20
CA GLN A 351 10.22 -3.67 -19.13
C GLN A 351 8.72 -3.37 -19.06
N PHE A 352 7.87 -4.39 -19.02
CA PHE A 352 6.42 -4.21 -18.87
C PHE A 352 6.07 -3.43 -17.60
N TYR A 353 6.71 -3.73 -16.47
CA TYR A 353 6.48 -3.02 -15.20
C TYR A 353 6.94 -1.57 -15.25
N GLU A 354 8.10 -1.31 -15.85
CA GLU A 354 8.60 0.06 -16.06
C GLU A 354 7.59 0.91 -16.86
N GLU A 355 7.09 0.37 -17.98
CA GLU A 355 6.08 1.06 -18.78
C GLU A 355 4.77 1.25 -18.03
N MET A 356 4.33 0.25 -17.25
CA MET A 356 3.09 0.32 -16.46
C MET A 356 3.14 1.42 -15.39
N TYR A 357 4.26 1.57 -14.69
CA TYR A 357 4.37 2.53 -13.58
C TYR A 357 4.74 3.94 -14.01
N SER A 358 5.47 4.10 -15.11
CA SER A 358 5.98 5.39 -15.58
C SER A 358 4.89 6.44 -15.80
N VAL A 359 3.71 6.05 -16.30
CA VAL A 359 2.58 6.95 -16.56
C VAL A 359 1.95 7.53 -15.29
N PHE A 360 2.21 6.92 -14.14
CA PHE A 360 1.75 7.40 -12.83
C PHE A 360 2.85 8.19 -12.09
N LYS A 361 4.09 8.21 -12.62
CA LYS A 361 5.28 8.74 -11.93
C LYS A 361 5.46 8.13 -10.53
N LEU A 362 5.31 6.82 -10.45
CA LEU A 362 5.56 6.03 -9.25
C LEU A 362 6.95 5.41 -9.35
N ASP A 363 7.86 5.87 -8.49
CA ASP A 363 9.16 5.22 -8.32
C ASP A 363 8.98 3.86 -7.65
N TYR A 364 9.88 2.92 -7.94
CA TYR A 364 9.86 1.59 -7.31
C TYR A 364 11.27 1.03 -7.11
N TYR A 365 11.37 0.03 -6.25
CA TYR A 365 12.56 -0.82 -6.14
C TYR A 365 12.12 -2.28 -6.02
N ILE A 366 13.05 -3.20 -6.35
CA ILE A 366 12.79 -4.64 -6.43
C ILE A 366 13.33 -5.32 -5.18
N VAL A 367 12.60 -6.30 -4.67
CA VAL A 367 13.01 -7.18 -3.58
C VAL A 367 12.87 -8.62 -4.02
N LEU A 368 13.97 -9.39 -3.98
CA LEU A 368 13.97 -10.83 -4.18
C LEU A 368 13.63 -11.51 -2.85
N SER A 369 12.46 -12.09 -2.75
CA SER A 369 11.98 -12.85 -1.61
C SER A 369 12.24 -14.32 -1.82
N THR A 370 13.08 -14.90 -0.95
CA THR A 370 13.55 -16.28 -1.06
C THR A 370 12.68 -17.25 -0.28
N ARG A 371 13.00 -18.54 -0.33
CA ARG A 371 12.24 -19.63 0.26
C ARG A 371 11.92 -19.41 1.74
N PRO A 372 10.66 -19.63 2.17
CA PRO A 372 10.29 -19.67 3.59
C PRO A 372 11.04 -20.77 4.35
N GLU A 373 11.31 -20.54 5.64
CA GLU A 373 11.97 -21.56 6.49
C GLU A 373 11.11 -22.80 6.70
N LYS A 374 9.78 -22.62 6.74
CA LYS A 374 8.76 -23.66 6.95
C LYS A 374 7.60 -23.47 5.98
N ASP A 375 6.78 -24.50 5.84
CA ASP A 375 5.51 -24.45 5.10
C ASP A 375 5.66 -24.14 3.60
N TYR A 376 6.70 -24.70 2.94
CA TYR A 376 6.89 -24.65 1.50
C TYR A 376 6.74 -26.02 0.85
N ILE A 377 6.45 -26.06 -0.44
CA ILE A 377 6.31 -27.29 -1.25
C ILE A 377 7.49 -27.41 -2.24
N GLY A 378 7.75 -28.63 -2.69
CA GLY A 378 8.77 -28.94 -3.70
C GLY A 378 10.17 -29.23 -3.14
N ASP A 379 11.08 -29.62 -4.05
CA ASP A 379 12.47 -29.97 -3.75
C ASP A 379 13.33 -28.72 -3.54
N ILE A 380 14.27 -28.79 -2.58
CA ILE A 380 15.16 -27.68 -2.24
C ILE A 380 16.05 -27.26 -3.42
N ASN A 381 16.45 -28.20 -4.29
CA ASN A 381 17.27 -27.89 -5.46
C ASN A 381 16.49 -27.10 -6.50
N ILE A 382 15.20 -27.37 -6.63
CA ILE A 382 14.29 -26.58 -7.48
C ILE A 382 14.21 -25.14 -6.96
N TRP A 383 14.09 -24.95 -5.65
CA TRP A 383 14.09 -23.64 -5.02
C TRP A 383 15.40 -22.87 -5.26
N ASN A 384 16.54 -23.50 -4.98
CA ASN A 384 17.85 -22.89 -5.19
C ASN A 384 18.07 -22.47 -6.65
N LYS A 385 17.65 -23.32 -7.60
CA LYS A 385 17.71 -23.02 -9.04
C LYS A 385 16.81 -21.83 -9.40
N SER A 386 15.59 -21.80 -8.88
CA SER A 386 14.62 -20.75 -9.12
C SER A 386 15.09 -19.39 -8.59
N GLU A 387 15.64 -19.37 -7.38
CA GLU A 387 16.22 -18.16 -6.77
C GLU A 387 17.40 -17.63 -7.59
N ALA A 388 18.31 -18.51 -8.01
CA ALA A 388 19.45 -18.14 -8.84
C ALA A 388 19.02 -17.53 -10.20
N ILE A 389 17.99 -18.08 -10.83
CA ILE A 389 17.45 -17.56 -12.10
C ILE A 389 16.86 -16.15 -11.92
N LEU A 390 16.08 -15.92 -10.87
CA LEU A 390 15.51 -14.60 -10.57
C LEU A 390 16.62 -13.58 -10.28
N GLU A 391 17.63 -13.96 -9.50
CA GLU A 391 18.78 -13.11 -9.21
C GLU A 391 19.57 -12.77 -10.48
N GLU A 392 19.85 -13.76 -11.33
CA GLU A 392 20.54 -13.57 -12.61
C GLU A 392 19.77 -12.62 -13.53
N ALA A 393 18.45 -12.76 -13.64
CA ALA A 393 17.61 -11.90 -14.45
C ALA A 393 17.66 -10.45 -13.95
N CYS A 394 17.58 -10.20 -12.65
CA CYS A 394 17.72 -8.87 -12.07
C CYS A 394 19.11 -8.28 -12.37
N ARG A 395 20.18 -9.02 -12.18
CA ARG A 395 21.55 -8.55 -12.49
C ARG A 395 21.73 -8.21 -13.97
N LYS A 396 21.22 -9.06 -14.87
CA LYS A 396 21.31 -8.85 -16.33
C LYS A 396 20.44 -7.69 -16.82
N SER A 397 19.36 -7.34 -16.12
CA SER A 397 18.51 -6.19 -16.48
C SER A 397 19.06 -4.86 -16.00
N GLY A 398 20.09 -4.85 -15.14
CA GLY A 398 20.66 -3.64 -14.56
C GLY A 398 19.83 -3.01 -13.44
N HIS A 399 18.76 -3.67 -12.98
CA HIS A 399 17.95 -3.17 -11.87
C HIS A 399 18.61 -3.49 -10.53
N GLU A 400 18.68 -2.50 -9.66
CA GLU A 400 19.06 -2.71 -8.27
C GLU A 400 17.96 -3.49 -7.53
N PHE A 401 18.36 -4.48 -6.72
CA PHE A 401 17.44 -5.26 -5.91
C PHE A 401 18.03 -5.57 -4.53
N LYS A 402 17.14 -5.84 -3.58
CA LYS A 402 17.49 -6.31 -2.23
C LYS A 402 17.02 -7.74 -2.06
N ILE A 403 17.73 -8.52 -1.25
CA ILE A 403 17.29 -9.88 -0.89
C ILE A 403 16.52 -9.79 0.44
N ASN A 404 15.35 -10.43 0.47
CA ASN A 404 14.51 -10.59 1.67
C ASN A 404 14.35 -12.10 1.96
N PRO A 405 15.16 -12.66 2.86
CA PRO A 405 15.11 -14.09 3.15
C PRO A 405 13.77 -14.51 3.79
N GLY A 406 13.21 -15.62 3.31
CA GLY A 406 12.07 -16.25 3.96
C GLY A 406 10.68 -15.72 3.58
N ASP A 407 10.58 -14.72 2.71
CA ASP A 407 9.32 -14.07 2.34
C ASP A 407 8.75 -14.54 0.98
N GLY A 408 9.26 -15.64 0.44
CA GLY A 408 8.75 -16.28 -0.78
C GLY A 408 7.33 -16.84 -0.61
N ALA A 409 6.65 -17.14 -1.72
CA ALA A 409 5.39 -17.87 -1.67
C ALA A 409 5.65 -19.33 -1.28
N PHE A 410 4.61 -20.05 -0.81
CA PHE A 410 4.79 -21.45 -0.42
C PHE A 410 5.21 -22.37 -1.59
N TYR A 411 5.00 -21.96 -2.83
CA TYR A 411 5.28 -22.71 -4.06
C TYR A 411 6.46 -22.19 -4.89
N GLY A 412 7.02 -21.03 -4.59
CA GLY A 412 8.17 -20.50 -5.32
C GLY A 412 8.68 -19.14 -4.83
N PRO A 413 9.93 -18.77 -5.19
CA PRO A 413 10.51 -17.47 -4.90
C PRO A 413 9.86 -16.37 -5.75
N LYS A 414 9.99 -15.12 -5.32
CA LYS A 414 9.33 -14.00 -5.99
C LYS A 414 10.18 -12.73 -6.03
N LEU A 415 9.95 -11.92 -7.07
CA LEU A 415 10.36 -10.52 -7.12
C LEU A 415 9.17 -9.65 -6.72
N ASP A 416 9.31 -8.91 -5.64
CA ASP A 416 8.32 -7.95 -5.16
C ASP A 416 8.70 -6.53 -5.59
N PHE A 417 7.75 -5.81 -6.20
CA PHE A 417 7.90 -4.42 -6.60
C PHE A 417 7.31 -3.52 -5.54
N LYS A 418 8.16 -2.75 -4.90
CA LYS A 418 7.83 -1.83 -3.82
C LYS A 418 7.71 -0.42 -4.41
N LEU A 419 6.48 0.05 -4.62
CA LEU A 419 6.19 1.37 -5.18
C LEU A 419 6.26 2.43 -4.10
N LYS A 420 6.84 3.59 -4.44
CA LYS A 420 6.88 4.77 -3.57
C LYS A 420 5.89 5.82 -4.06
N ASP A 421 4.96 6.21 -3.21
CA ASP A 421 3.98 7.25 -3.54
C ASP A 421 4.52 8.66 -3.29
N SER A 422 3.74 9.69 -3.69
CA SER A 422 4.09 11.11 -3.51
C SER A 422 4.25 11.54 -2.04
N MET A 423 3.78 10.70 -1.10
CA MET A 423 3.89 10.92 0.34
C MET A 423 5.03 10.11 0.97
N GLY A 424 5.88 9.49 0.15
CA GLY A 424 7.02 8.69 0.58
C GLY A 424 6.68 7.33 1.19
N ARG A 425 5.42 6.87 1.11
CA ARG A 425 5.02 5.54 1.61
C ARG A 425 5.35 4.47 0.59
N ILE A 426 5.71 3.29 1.10
CA ILE A 426 6.07 2.14 0.28
C ILE A 426 4.88 1.17 0.21
N TRP A 427 4.53 0.77 -1.01
CA TRP A 427 3.44 -0.13 -1.32
C TRP A 427 3.93 -1.34 -2.10
N GLN A 428 3.70 -2.53 -1.59
CA GLN A 428 3.90 -3.75 -2.37
C GLN A 428 2.69 -3.93 -3.30
N CYS A 429 2.91 -3.78 -4.61
CA CYS A 429 1.89 -3.95 -5.64
C CYS A 429 2.27 -5.06 -6.61
N GLY A 430 3.36 -4.88 -7.34
CA GLY A 430 3.80 -5.84 -8.33
C GLY A 430 4.50 -7.05 -7.73
N THR A 431 4.33 -8.19 -8.38
CA THR A 431 4.99 -9.45 -8.01
C THR A 431 5.21 -10.29 -9.26
N ILE A 432 6.40 -10.89 -9.40
CA ILE A 432 6.71 -11.97 -10.35
C ILE A 432 7.12 -13.17 -9.51
N GLN A 433 6.42 -14.30 -9.67
CA GLN A 433 6.69 -15.53 -8.92
C GLN A 433 7.05 -16.65 -9.88
N LEU A 434 8.17 -17.31 -9.65
CA LEU A 434 8.60 -18.44 -10.44
C LEU A 434 8.08 -19.73 -9.81
N ASP A 435 7.36 -20.54 -10.59
CA ASP A 435 6.70 -21.75 -10.13
C ASP A 435 7.04 -22.94 -11.04
N MET A 436 7.73 -23.91 -10.48
CA MET A 436 8.01 -25.21 -11.09
C MET A 436 7.15 -26.33 -10.49
N ASN A 437 6.35 -26.04 -9.45
CA ASN A 437 5.59 -27.03 -8.68
C ASN A 437 4.18 -27.25 -9.22
N LEU A 438 3.41 -26.17 -9.47
CA LEU A 438 2.04 -26.30 -9.97
C LEU A 438 1.96 -26.96 -11.36
N PRO A 439 2.84 -26.65 -12.34
CA PRO A 439 2.87 -27.38 -13.60
C PRO A 439 3.05 -28.89 -13.43
N GLU A 440 3.83 -29.34 -12.46
CA GLU A 440 3.99 -30.76 -12.12
C GLU A 440 2.73 -31.35 -11.50
N ARG A 441 2.16 -30.70 -10.48
CA ARG A 441 0.96 -31.16 -9.77
C ARG A 441 -0.26 -31.29 -10.67
N PHE A 442 -0.37 -30.41 -11.67
CA PHE A 442 -1.44 -30.45 -12.68
C PHE A 442 -1.11 -31.27 -13.91
N ASP A 443 0.07 -31.92 -13.96
CA ASP A 443 0.55 -32.64 -15.13
C ASP A 443 0.45 -31.80 -16.43
N CYS A 444 0.97 -30.57 -16.38
CA CYS A 444 1.11 -29.72 -17.56
C CYS A 444 2.27 -30.20 -18.41
N PHE A 445 2.12 -30.18 -19.73
CA PHE A 445 3.22 -30.50 -20.65
C PHE A 445 3.07 -29.74 -21.99
N TYR A 446 4.16 -29.70 -22.73
CA TYR A 446 4.20 -29.31 -24.14
C TYR A 446 4.98 -30.39 -24.91
N ILE A 447 4.81 -30.43 -26.24
CA ILE A 447 5.59 -31.32 -27.10
C ILE A 447 6.82 -30.56 -27.57
N ASP A 448 8.00 -31.09 -27.25
CA ASP A 448 9.28 -30.50 -27.66
C ASP A 448 9.68 -30.88 -29.08
N SER A 449 10.78 -30.31 -29.57
CA SER A 449 11.31 -30.53 -30.93
C SER A 449 11.69 -31.97 -31.22
N ASP A 450 11.99 -32.75 -30.18
CA ASP A 450 12.29 -34.19 -30.24
C ASP A 450 11.02 -35.07 -30.24
N GLY A 451 9.81 -34.46 -30.13
CA GLY A 451 8.54 -35.16 -30.04
C GLY A 451 8.17 -35.63 -28.63
N GLU A 452 9.03 -35.42 -27.66
CA GLU A 452 8.78 -35.84 -26.27
C GLU A 452 7.99 -34.80 -25.50
N LYS A 453 7.26 -35.28 -24.47
CA LYS A 453 6.56 -34.43 -23.52
C LYS A 453 7.54 -33.80 -22.54
N LYS A 454 7.55 -32.47 -22.46
CA LYS A 454 8.34 -31.74 -21.48
C LYS A 454 7.46 -30.83 -20.64
N ARG A 455 7.88 -30.55 -19.40
CA ARG A 455 7.15 -29.74 -18.46
C ARG A 455 7.48 -28.26 -18.66
N PRO A 456 6.48 -27.38 -18.80
CA PRO A 456 6.72 -25.95 -18.83
C PRO A 456 7.04 -25.42 -17.42
N ILE A 457 7.74 -24.28 -17.36
CA ILE A 457 7.86 -23.47 -16.16
C ILE A 457 6.74 -22.43 -16.21
N MET A 458 6.20 -22.10 -15.05
CA MET A 458 5.12 -21.10 -14.92
C MET A 458 5.63 -19.86 -14.19
N LEU A 459 5.36 -18.69 -14.77
CA LEU A 459 5.52 -17.42 -14.08
C LEU A 459 4.14 -16.89 -13.74
N HIS A 460 3.90 -16.63 -12.46
CA HIS A 460 2.75 -15.84 -11.99
C HIS A 460 3.17 -14.40 -11.90
N ARG A 461 2.34 -13.48 -12.34
CA ARG A 461 2.62 -12.07 -12.16
C ARG A 461 1.36 -11.23 -11.96
N ALA A 462 1.48 -10.24 -11.09
CA ALA A 462 0.55 -9.15 -10.96
C ALA A 462 1.36 -7.85 -10.96
N CYS A 463 1.00 -6.87 -11.78
CA CYS A 463 1.71 -5.60 -11.86
C CYS A 463 1.11 -4.57 -10.90
N LEU A 464 -0.18 -4.30 -11.02
CA LEU A 464 -0.90 -3.39 -10.13
C LEU A 464 -1.25 -4.04 -8.78
N GLY A 465 -1.22 -5.36 -8.71
CA GLY A 465 -1.62 -6.17 -7.58
C GLY A 465 -3.12 -6.38 -7.55
N SER A 466 -3.88 -5.55 -6.84
CA SER A 466 -5.33 -5.46 -6.99
C SER A 466 -5.72 -4.09 -7.52
N ILE A 467 -6.71 -4.07 -8.41
CA ILE A 467 -7.26 -2.83 -8.97
C ILE A 467 -7.75 -1.91 -7.85
N GLU A 468 -8.42 -2.47 -6.83
CA GLU A 468 -8.93 -1.76 -5.67
C GLU A 468 -7.80 -1.07 -4.90
N ARG A 469 -6.77 -1.83 -4.54
CA ARG A 469 -5.61 -1.30 -3.81
C ARG A 469 -4.85 -0.26 -4.62
N PHE A 470 -4.64 -0.50 -5.90
CA PHE A 470 -3.95 0.44 -6.77
C PHE A 470 -4.73 1.74 -6.95
N ILE A 471 -6.07 1.66 -7.13
CA ILE A 471 -6.92 2.86 -7.14
C ILE A 471 -6.82 3.62 -5.82
N GLY A 472 -6.83 2.94 -4.67
CA GLY A 472 -6.59 3.58 -3.38
C GLY A 472 -5.26 4.34 -3.34
N ILE A 473 -4.18 3.72 -3.85
CA ILE A 473 -2.85 4.34 -3.93
C ILE A 473 -2.86 5.59 -4.81
N ILE A 474 -3.42 5.52 -6.01
CA ILE A 474 -3.43 6.68 -6.93
C ILE A 474 -4.39 7.79 -6.48
N ILE A 475 -5.48 7.48 -5.76
CA ILE A 475 -6.31 8.51 -5.10
C ILE A 475 -5.43 9.33 -4.15
N GLU A 476 -4.66 8.68 -3.29
CA GLU A 476 -3.81 9.36 -2.32
C GLU A 476 -2.57 9.99 -2.96
N HIS A 477 -1.96 9.32 -3.94
CA HIS A 477 -0.81 9.82 -4.69
C HIS A 477 -1.13 11.14 -5.41
N PHE A 478 -2.24 11.20 -6.14
CA PHE A 478 -2.69 12.41 -6.81
C PHE A 478 -3.49 13.35 -5.89
N GLY A 479 -3.79 12.94 -4.65
CA GLY A 479 -4.66 13.68 -3.76
C GLY A 479 -6.06 13.89 -4.35
N GLY A 480 -6.54 12.97 -5.19
CA GLY A 480 -7.81 13.04 -5.92
C GLY A 480 -7.81 13.93 -7.16
N ALA A 481 -6.73 14.65 -7.46
CA ALA A 481 -6.57 15.47 -8.66
C ALA A 481 -5.97 14.63 -9.80
N PHE A 482 -6.79 13.79 -10.40
CA PHE A 482 -6.34 12.84 -11.41
C PHE A 482 -5.87 13.52 -12.70
N PRO A 483 -4.87 12.94 -13.41
CA PRO A 483 -4.56 13.32 -14.77
C PRO A 483 -5.79 13.25 -15.69
N VAL A 484 -5.83 14.04 -16.73
CA VAL A 484 -6.99 14.17 -17.63
C VAL A 484 -7.52 12.82 -18.12
N TRP A 485 -6.63 11.91 -18.50
CA TRP A 485 -7.03 10.61 -19.03
C TRP A 485 -7.74 9.71 -18.00
N LEU A 486 -7.43 9.86 -16.69
CA LEU A 486 -8.04 9.12 -15.59
C LEU A 486 -9.26 9.82 -14.97
N ALA A 487 -9.33 11.15 -15.06
CA ALA A 487 -10.32 11.94 -14.35
C ALA A 487 -11.77 11.52 -14.70
N PRO A 488 -12.64 11.24 -13.72
CA PRO A 488 -14.05 10.93 -13.97
C PRO A 488 -14.77 12.03 -14.75
N LEU A 489 -14.47 13.28 -14.43
CA LEU A 489 -14.90 14.48 -15.14
C LEU A 489 -13.65 15.22 -15.60
N GLN A 490 -13.52 15.47 -16.91
CA GLN A 490 -12.36 16.11 -17.50
C GLN A 490 -12.55 17.63 -17.62
N VAL A 491 -13.75 18.04 -17.97
CA VAL A 491 -14.10 19.44 -18.26
C VAL A 491 -15.42 19.79 -17.59
N ASN A 492 -15.46 20.94 -16.88
CA ASN A 492 -16.68 21.53 -16.35
C ASN A 492 -16.90 22.91 -17.02
N ILE A 493 -18.05 23.12 -17.67
CA ILE A 493 -18.39 24.34 -18.38
C ILE A 493 -19.29 25.21 -17.49
N LEU A 494 -18.89 26.47 -17.28
CA LEU A 494 -19.59 27.44 -16.45
C LEU A 494 -20.01 28.66 -17.30
N PRO A 495 -21.27 28.75 -17.76
CA PRO A 495 -21.76 29.98 -18.36
C PRO A 495 -21.83 31.10 -17.29
N VAL A 496 -21.26 32.28 -17.58
CA VAL A 496 -21.24 33.42 -16.63
C VAL A 496 -22.65 33.88 -16.33
N ASN A 497 -23.50 33.96 -17.34
CA ASN A 497 -24.92 34.31 -17.23
C ASN A 497 -25.74 33.45 -18.21
N ASN A 498 -26.67 32.68 -17.67
CA ASN A 498 -27.47 31.76 -18.48
C ASN A 498 -28.33 32.47 -19.54
N ALA A 499 -28.78 33.68 -19.28
CA ALA A 499 -29.60 34.43 -20.27
C ALA A 499 -28.83 34.74 -21.56
N TYR A 500 -27.50 34.83 -21.51
CA TYR A 500 -26.68 35.29 -22.64
C TYR A 500 -25.67 34.24 -23.12
N HIS A 501 -25.25 33.31 -22.27
CA HIS A 501 -24.13 32.39 -22.56
C HIS A 501 -24.51 30.92 -22.63
N LEU A 502 -25.76 30.58 -22.17
CA LEU A 502 -26.18 29.17 -22.07
C LEU A 502 -26.18 28.48 -23.43
N GLU A 503 -26.69 29.11 -24.48
CA GLU A 503 -26.76 28.53 -25.82
C GLU A 503 -25.37 28.15 -26.36
N TYR A 504 -24.38 29.04 -26.22
CA TYR A 504 -23.01 28.74 -26.64
C TYR A 504 -22.36 27.68 -25.76
N ALA A 505 -22.58 27.72 -24.45
CA ALA A 505 -22.11 26.68 -23.52
C ALA A 505 -22.69 25.30 -23.84
N GLN A 506 -23.98 25.23 -24.23
CA GLN A 506 -24.62 24.00 -24.70
C GLN A 506 -24.01 23.47 -26.02
N THR A 507 -23.67 24.38 -26.94
CA THR A 507 -22.98 24.02 -28.18
C THR A 507 -21.61 23.40 -27.89
N LEU A 508 -20.84 23.98 -26.95
CA LEU A 508 -19.56 23.42 -26.50
C LEU A 508 -19.75 22.08 -25.81
N LEU A 509 -20.75 21.94 -24.93
CA LEU A 509 -21.06 20.69 -24.25
C LEU A 509 -21.34 19.56 -25.25
N ALA A 510 -22.17 19.84 -26.26
CA ALA A 510 -22.49 18.86 -27.31
C ALA A 510 -21.22 18.48 -28.11
N LYS A 511 -20.45 19.48 -28.58
CA LYS A 511 -19.20 19.25 -29.34
C LYS A 511 -18.20 18.42 -28.54
N PHE A 512 -18.02 18.68 -27.25
CA PHE A 512 -17.06 17.96 -26.41
C PHE A 512 -17.53 16.53 -26.10
N LYS A 513 -18.84 16.31 -25.91
CA LYS A 513 -19.41 14.97 -25.78
C LYS A 513 -19.24 14.14 -27.05
N GLU A 514 -19.49 14.74 -28.22
CA GLU A 514 -19.29 14.10 -29.52
C GLU A 514 -17.81 13.75 -29.73
N HIS A 515 -16.89 14.59 -29.25
CA HIS A 515 -15.44 14.33 -29.26
C HIS A 515 -15.02 13.21 -28.28
N GLY A 516 -15.93 12.71 -27.44
CA GLY A 516 -15.68 11.63 -26.50
C GLY A 516 -15.15 12.08 -25.12
N LEU A 517 -15.20 13.38 -24.82
CA LEU A 517 -14.78 13.91 -23.53
C LEU A 517 -15.85 13.69 -22.45
N ARG A 518 -15.40 13.45 -21.23
CA ARG A 518 -16.24 13.43 -20.02
C ARG A 518 -16.44 14.86 -19.53
N VAL A 519 -17.54 15.47 -19.94
CA VAL A 519 -17.84 16.89 -19.75
C VAL A 519 -19.20 17.10 -19.12
N GLU A 520 -19.29 18.04 -18.21
CA GLU A 520 -20.52 18.53 -17.61
C GLU A 520 -20.63 20.06 -17.79
N MET A 521 -21.82 20.57 -17.61
CA MET A 521 -22.09 22.00 -17.55
C MET A 521 -22.84 22.29 -16.24
N ASP A 522 -22.38 23.29 -15.51
CA ASP A 522 -23.06 23.81 -14.34
C ASP A 522 -23.76 25.13 -14.70
N ASP A 523 -25.03 25.02 -14.99
CA ASP A 523 -25.95 26.14 -15.30
C ASP A 523 -26.84 26.52 -14.10
N SER A 524 -26.47 26.11 -12.89
CA SER A 524 -27.19 26.47 -11.67
C SER A 524 -27.24 27.98 -11.47
N ASN A 525 -28.30 28.45 -10.76
CA ASN A 525 -28.48 29.88 -10.46
C ASN A 525 -27.53 30.43 -9.39
N GLU A 526 -26.49 29.65 -9.05
CA GLU A 526 -25.47 30.07 -8.09
C GLU A 526 -24.48 31.07 -8.72
N LYS A 527 -23.87 31.91 -7.86
CA LYS A 527 -22.83 32.85 -8.31
C LYS A 527 -21.66 32.12 -8.96
N LEU A 528 -21.09 32.71 -10.02
CA LEU A 528 -19.94 32.12 -10.73
C LEU A 528 -18.81 31.71 -9.79
N GLY A 529 -18.47 32.54 -8.79
CA GLY A 529 -17.42 32.20 -7.79
C GLY A 529 -17.72 30.94 -6.97
N TYR A 530 -19.00 30.70 -6.65
CA TYR A 530 -19.40 29.45 -5.98
C TYR A 530 -19.26 28.24 -6.90
N ARG A 531 -19.73 28.32 -8.15
CA ARG A 531 -19.60 27.26 -9.15
C ARG A 531 -18.14 26.94 -9.48
N MET A 532 -17.28 27.97 -9.59
CA MET A 532 -15.84 27.83 -9.72
C MET A 532 -15.23 27.06 -8.53
N ARG A 533 -15.61 27.43 -7.31
CA ARG A 533 -15.15 26.76 -6.09
C ARG A 533 -15.63 25.29 -6.06
N SER A 534 -16.88 25.04 -6.42
CA SER A 534 -17.44 23.69 -6.52
C SER A 534 -16.63 22.82 -7.50
N SER A 535 -16.31 23.36 -8.68
CA SER A 535 -15.45 22.67 -9.65
C SER A 535 -14.05 22.36 -9.10
N GLN A 536 -13.45 23.30 -8.35
CA GLN A 536 -12.16 23.09 -7.68
C GLN A 536 -12.26 22.04 -6.56
N MET A 537 -13.34 21.99 -5.80
CA MET A 537 -13.54 20.96 -4.76
C MET A 537 -13.70 19.56 -5.37
N ARG A 538 -14.32 19.46 -6.55
CA ARG A 538 -14.42 18.22 -7.35
C ARG A 538 -13.14 17.87 -8.07
N LYS A 539 -12.11 18.73 -7.99
CA LYS A 539 -10.75 18.55 -8.58
C LYS A 539 -10.79 18.30 -10.09
N VAL A 540 -11.72 18.98 -10.77
CA VAL A 540 -11.89 18.86 -12.22
C VAL A 540 -10.66 19.44 -12.94
N PRO A 541 -9.99 18.70 -13.84
CA PRO A 541 -8.78 19.16 -14.54
C PRO A 541 -8.94 20.50 -15.24
N PHE A 542 -10.04 20.69 -15.97
CA PHE A 542 -10.33 21.92 -16.69
C PHE A 542 -11.70 22.49 -16.31
N THR A 543 -11.72 23.73 -15.87
CA THR A 543 -12.95 24.52 -15.69
C THR A 543 -12.99 25.62 -16.73
N LEU A 544 -14.01 25.62 -17.59
CA LEU A 544 -14.22 26.60 -18.64
C LEU A 544 -15.19 27.68 -18.14
N VAL A 545 -14.83 28.93 -18.32
CA VAL A 545 -15.68 30.08 -18.04
C VAL A 545 -16.13 30.68 -19.37
N ILE A 546 -17.43 30.75 -19.61
CA ILE A 546 -18.01 31.20 -20.88
C ILE A 546 -18.78 32.49 -20.65
N GLY A 547 -18.19 33.60 -21.11
CA GLY A 547 -18.76 34.93 -21.09
C GLY A 547 -18.98 35.48 -22.49
N ASP A 548 -19.15 36.82 -22.59
CA ASP A 548 -19.36 37.52 -23.87
C ASP A 548 -18.20 37.33 -24.83
N ASN A 549 -16.95 37.43 -24.33
CA ASN A 549 -15.76 37.28 -25.14
C ASN A 549 -15.68 35.89 -25.81
N GLU A 550 -15.94 34.83 -25.04
CA GLU A 550 -15.90 33.45 -25.54
C GLU A 550 -17.03 33.20 -26.56
N ARG A 551 -18.23 33.68 -26.27
CA ARG A 551 -19.38 33.57 -27.19
C ARG A 551 -19.14 34.27 -28.51
N ASP A 552 -18.64 35.51 -28.49
CA ASP A 552 -18.54 36.36 -29.65
C ASP A 552 -17.37 35.96 -30.55
N ASN A 553 -16.25 35.55 -29.93
CA ASN A 553 -15.04 35.13 -30.66
C ASN A 553 -14.98 33.58 -30.91
N LYS A 554 -15.97 32.81 -30.45
CA LYS A 554 -15.99 31.34 -30.57
C LYS A 554 -14.76 30.67 -29.96
N THR A 555 -14.33 31.18 -28.80
CA THR A 555 -13.19 30.69 -28.01
C THR A 555 -13.65 30.01 -26.70
N VAL A 556 -12.71 29.53 -25.93
CA VAL A 556 -12.91 29.06 -24.54
C VAL A 556 -11.84 29.66 -23.63
N THR A 557 -12.24 30.08 -22.46
CA THR A 557 -11.30 30.45 -21.39
C THR A 557 -11.30 29.36 -20.34
N TYR A 558 -10.16 28.67 -20.18
CA TYR A 558 -10.02 27.61 -19.21
C TYR A 558 -9.11 27.99 -18.04
N ARG A 559 -9.40 27.39 -16.91
CA ARG A 559 -8.53 27.35 -15.73
C ARG A 559 -8.26 25.92 -15.34
N ARG A 560 -7.01 25.58 -15.08
CA ARG A 560 -6.63 24.25 -14.60
C ARG A 560 -6.83 24.13 -13.08
N PHE A 561 -7.08 22.90 -12.62
CA PHE A 561 -7.08 22.62 -11.20
C PHE A 561 -5.74 22.97 -10.58
N GLY A 562 -5.76 23.71 -9.46
CA GLY A 562 -4.54 24.12 -8.74
C GLY A 562 -3.80 25.33 -9.35
N ALA A 563 -4.13 25.75 -10.57
CA ALA A 563 -3.58 26.96 -11.18
C ALA A 563 -4.47 28.21 -10.94
N GLN A 564 -3.86 29.39 -10.95
CA GLN A 564 -4.61 30.66 -10.87
C GLN A 564 -4.83 31.27 -12.26
N GLU A 565 -3.98 30.95 -13.18
CA GLU A 565 -4.00 31.47 -14.54
C GLU A 565 -5.27 31.04 -15.31
N GLN A 566 -5.80 31.96 -16.11
CA GLN A 566 -6.87 31.72 -17.06
C GLN A 566 -6.33 31.93 -18.47
N ILE A 567 -6.54 30.97 -19.34
CA ILE A 567 -5.99 30.95 -20.70
C ILE A 567 -7.15 30.91 -21.68
N ASN A 568 -7.18 31.89 -22.61
CA ASN A 568 -8.14 31.93 -23.70
C ASN A 568 -7.52 31.35 -24.96
N VAL A 569 -8.21 30.40 -25.59
CA VAL A 569 -7.77 29.72 -26.83
C VAL A 569 -8.97 29.42 -27.73
N SER A 570 -8.71 29.10 -29.01
CA SER A 570 -9.76 28.53 -29.85
C SER A 570 -10.24 27.17 -29.35
N VAL A 571 -11.44 26.78 -29.73
CA VAL A 571 -12.01 25.48 -29.37
C VAL A 571 -11.13 24.33 -29.92
N GLU A 572 -10.57 24.50 -31.11
CA GLU A 572 -9.71 23.53 -31.76
C GLU A 572 -8.37 23.35 -31.02
N GLU A 573 -7.77 24.44 -30.57
CA GLU A 573 -6.53 24.39 -29.75
C GLU A 573 -6.78 23.72 -28.39
N PHE A 574 -7.93 23.99 -27.79
CA PHE A 574 -8.32 23.35 -26.52
C PHE A 574 -8.50 21.83 -26.69
N LEU A 575 -9.21 21.39 -27.74
CA LEU A 575 -9.40 19.97 -28.03
C LEU A 575 -8.06 19.29 -28.30
N LYS A 576 -7.19 19.92 -29.10
CA LYS A 576 -5.84 19.39 -29.34
C LYS A 576 -5.03 19.26 -28.05
N LEU A 577 -5.07 20.26 -27.18
CA LEU A 577 -4.39 20.20 -25.86
C LEU A 577 -4.86 18.99 -25.04
N ILE A 578 -6.17 18.78 -24.94
CA ILE A 578 -6.74 17.65 -24.19
C ILE A 578 -6.35 16.31 -24.83
N ASP A 579 -6.45 16.18 -26.15
CA ASP A 579 -6.09 14.97 -26.87
C ASP A 579 -4.61 14.60 -26.65
N ASP A 580 -3.72 15.60 -26.74
CA ASP A 580 -2.30 15.41 -26.48
C ASP A 580 -2.04 14.95 -25.03
N GLU A 581 -2.73 15.51 -24.04
CA GLU A 581 -2.61 15.10 -22.65
C GLU A 581 -3.16 13.68 -22.40
N ILE A 582 -4.27 13.32 -23.00
CA ILE A 582 -4.86 11.97 -22.90
C ILE A 582 -3.93 10.95 -23.55
N LYS A 583 -3.44 11.25 -24.77
CA LYS A 583 -2.56 10.36 -25.53
C LYS A 583 -1.24 10.12 -24.81
N ASN A 584 -0.61 11.18 -24.34
CA ASN A 584 0.70 11.13 -23.68
C ASN A 584 0.59 10.83 -22.18
N LYS A 585 -0.63 10.69 -21.61
CA LYS A 585 -0.90 10.48 -20.19
C LYS A 585 -0.21 11.52 -19.30
N THR A 586 -0.24 12.77 -19.75
CA THR A 586 0.46 13.88 -19.09
C THR A 586 -0.08 14.13 -17.69
N ILE A 587 0.82 14.29 -16.72
CA ILE A 587 0.49 14.70 -15.35
C ILE A 587 0.81 16.20 -15.23
N PHE A 588 -0.23 17.00 -15.06
CA PHE A 588 -0.07 18.42 -14.79
C PHE A 588 0.34 18.66 -13.34
N THR A 589 1.41 19.40 -13.14
CA THR A 589 1.86 19.82 -11.80
C THR A 589 1.77 21.36 -11.78
N PRO A 590 0.90 21.93 -10.91
CA PRO A 590 0.87 23.39 -10.74
C PRO A 590 2.22 23.92 -10.27
N GLU A 591 2.64 25.08 -10.78
CA GLU A 591 3.84 25.75 -10.26
C GLU A 591 3.64 26.04 -8.77
N LYS A 592 4.60 25.61 -7.95
CA LYS A 592 4.63 26.00 -6.53
C LYS A 592 4.95 27.50 -6.47
N LYS A 593 4.03 28.29 -5.93
CA LYS A 593 4.29 29.68 -5.58
C LYS A 593 5.13 29.80 -4.33
#